data_a0ce2579a9dcda79e5f18ad9360f5f3b
#
_entry.id   a0ce2579a9dcda79e5f18ad9360f5f3b
#
_cell.length_a   1.000
_cell.length_b   1.000
_cell.length_c   1.000
_cell.angle_alpha   90.00
_cell.angle_beta   90.00
_cell.angle_gamma   90.00
#
_symmetry.space_group_name_H-M   'P 1'
#
loop_
_entity.id
_entity.type
_entity.pdbx_description
1 polymer ?
#
loop_
_entity_poly.entity_id
_entity_poly.type
_entity_poly.pdbx_seq_one_letter_code
_entity_poly.pdbx_strand_id
1 'polypeptide(L)'
;WCSGEEAVGRFMLDGKNITLWYNFLTIIWGWIPWTLVLLISLFGLKWKNISLLPEGSSFGERIKKAWNKFRSQSPLQLFTWVVILFIFVFYCIPKSKRSVYLLPIYPFMAVLIAEYLLALVQRGAKVFKISAYIFASLALLLTITFAVVRLGLIPDSVWGTGKHAMENVGFMNALENVDLSFSKWLLVALPPIAGVCMLIALAKKADSRSLLYGIAGCILCLFVSLDGVYQPTVLSTKSDKRLAEEVNTYVQDGVMYSYTTRLIRFYCTNYYLNDRMRNFTPGLSGTGYVMLSERTKEDFLKEYSDKY
;
A
#
# COMPACT_ATOMS: atom_id res chain seq x y z
N TRP A 1 8.33 27.86 -6.66
CA TRP A 1 9.29 28.04 -5.55
C TRP A 1 9.82 26.72 -4.95
N CYS A 2 9.19 25.59 -5.18
CA CYS A 2 9.65 24.29 -4.66
C CYS A 2 10.60 23.52 -5.60
N SER A 3 10.92 24.02 -6.79
CA SER A 3 11.46 23.17 -7.85
C SER A 3 13.00 23.09 -7.93
N GLY A 4 13.72 24.09 -7.47
CA GLY A 4 15.18 24.10 -7.64
C GLY A 4 15.93 23.33 -6.55
N GLU A 5 15.74 23.71 -5.30
CA GLU A 5 16.46 23.10 -4.18
C GLU A 5 15.99 21.68 -3.86
N GLU A 6 14.70 21.40 -3.95
CA GLU A 6 14.19 20.03 -3.71
C GLU A 6 14.56 19.06 -4.83
N ALA A 7 14.49 19.49 -6.09
CA ALA A 7 14.86 18.62 -7.21
C ALA A 7 16.36 18.35 -7.21
N VAL A 8 17.19 19.37 -7.11
CA VAL A 8 18.66 19.25 -7.07
C VAL A 8 19.11 18.54 -5.78
N GLY A 9 18.52 18.87 -4.64
CA GLY A 9 18.83 18.21 -3.37
C GLY A 9 18.52 16.73 -3.37
N ARG A 10 17.44 16.31 -4.01
CA ARG A 10 17.08 14.87 -4.16
C ARG A 10 18.00 14.11 -5.13
N PHE A 11 18.50 14.79 -6.16
CA PHE A 11 19.44 14.19 -7.11
C PHE A 11 20.88 14.15 -6.59
N MET A 12 21.32 15.16 -5.87
CA MET A 12 22.75 15.34 -5.57
C MET A 12 23.13 15.32 -4.09
N LEU A 13 22.29 15.73 -3.14
CA LEU A 13 22.86 16.17 -1.87
C LEU A 13 22.52 15.34 -0.63
N ASP A 14 21.37 14.98 -0.23
CA ASP A 14 21.20 14.39 1.10
C ASP A 14 20.00 13.46 1.22
N GLY A 15 20.20 12.24 0.84
CA GLY A 15 19.25 11.19 1.15
C GLY A 15 19.99 9.94 1.65
N LYS A 16 19.40 9.16 2.52
CA LYS A 16 19.82 7.79 2.75
C LYS A 16 20.02 7.16 1.38
N ASN A 17 21.22 6.65 1.13
CA ASN A 17 21.57 6.03 -0.14
C ASN A 17 20.70 4.77 -0.32
N ILE A 18 19.52 4.95 -0.95
CA ILE A 18 18.56 3.87 -1.14
C ILE A 18 19.06 3.04 -2.32
N THR A 19 19.24 1.74 -2.09
CA THR A 19 19.79 0.80 -3.06
C THR A 19 18.96 0.75 -4.34
N LEU A 20 19.61 0.37 -5.47
CA LEU A 20 18.92 0.17 -6.76
C LEU A 20 17.79 -0.85 -6.67
N TRP A 21 17.91 -1.84 -5.78
CA TRP A 21 16.90 -2.87 -5.54
C TRP A 21 15.55 -2.34 -5.05
N TYR A 22 15.52 -1.13 -4.47
CA TYR A 22 14.29 -0.52 -3.99
C TYR A 22 13.22 -0.40 -5.09
N ASN A 23 13.60 0.09 -6.28
CA ASN A 23 12.65 0.26 -7.38
C ASN A 23 12.16 -1.09 -7.92
N PHE A 24 13.02 -2.11 -7.96
CA PHE A 24 12.61 -3.47 -8.34
C PHE A 24 11.62 -4.05 -7.35
N LEU A 25 11.89 -3.95 -6.05
CA LEU A 25 10.98 -4.39 -5.01
C LEU A 25 9.66 -3.61 -5.06
N THR A 26 9.72 -2.30 -5.28
CA THR A 26 8.51 -1.46 -5.41
C THR A 26 7.61 -1.93 -6.54
N ILE A 27 8.16 -2.30 -7.70
CA ILE A 27 7.36 -2.86 -8.80
C ILE A 27 6.75 -4.20 -8.40
N ILE A 28 7.52 -5.10 -7.79
CA ILE A 28 7.01 -6.42 -7.38
C ILE A 28 5.86 -6.27 -6.39
N TRP A 29 6.01 -5.42 -5.38
CA TRP A 29 4.97 -5.18 -4.37
C TRP A 29 3.79 -4.37 -4.93
N GLY A 30 4.06 -3.35 -5.73
CA GLY A 30 3.02 -2.47 -6.28
C GLY A 30 2.08 -3.17 -7.27
N TRP A 31 2.48 -4.33 -7.81
CA TRP A 31 1.66 -5.14 -8.70
C TRP A 31 1.00 -6.35 -8.04
N ILE A 32 1.11 -6.50 -6.73
CA ILE A 32 0.25 -7.46 -6.03
C ILE A 32 -1.22 -7.04 -6.26
N PRO A 33 -2.10 -7.95 -6.66
CA PRO A 33 -1.94 -9.41 -6.65
C PRO A 33 -1.46 -10.04 -7.97
N TRP A 34 -1.34 -9.30 -9.05
CA TRP A 34 -0.95 -9.81 -10.36
C TRP A 34 0.44 -10.42 -10.37
N THR A 35 1.36 -9.88 -9.56
CA THR A 35 2.71 -10.44 -9.37
C THR A 35 2.65 -11.89 -8.89
N LEU A 36 1.70 -12.23 -8.02
CA LEU A 36 1.51 -13.62 -7.57
C LEU A 36 1.12 -14.53 -8.73
N VAL A 37 0.19 -14.10 -9.58
CA VAL A 37 -0.23 -14.88 -10.77
C VAL A 37 0.97 -15.07 -11.72
N LEU A 38 1.78 -14.02 -11.92
CA LEU A 38 2.99 -14.10 -12.75
C LEU A 38 4.00 -15.08 -12.16
N LEU A 39 4.28 -14.99 -10.85
CA LEU A 39 5.22 -15.90 -10.17
C LEU A 39 4.75 -17.35 -10.25
N ILE A 40 3.47 -17.62 -10.00
CA ILE A 40 2.89 -18.98 -10.14
C ILE A 40 3.07 -19.48 -11.56
N SER A 41 2.90 -18.59 -12.56
CA SER A 41 3.09 -18.97 -13.97
C SER A 41 4.51 -19.42 -14.29
N LEU A 42 5.52 -18.82 -13.62
CA LEU A 42 6.93 -19.19 -13.80
C LEU A 42 7.23 -20.63 -13.34
N PHE A 43 6.59 -21.07 -12.23
CA PHE A 43 6.75 -22.46 -11.74
C PHE A 43 6.09 -23.50 -12.66
N GLY A 44 5.10 -23.09 -13.45
CA GLY A 44 4.45 -23.96 -14.44
C GLY A 44 5.15 -24.06 -15.79
N LEU A 45 6.15 -23.23 -16.02
CA LEU A 45 6.91 -23.23 -17.27
C LEU A 45 7.92 -24.39 -17.30
N LYS A 46 7.85 -25.22 -18.33
CA LYS A 46 8.92 -26.18 -18.61
C LYS A 46 10.12 -25.39 -19.17
N TRP A 47 11.03 -25.01 -18.30
CA TRP A 47 12.22 -24.20 -18.63
C TRP A 47 13.03 -24.78 -19.81
N LYS A 48 13.04 -26.13 -19.98
CA LYS A 48 13.65 -26.80 -21.14
C LYS A 48 13.05 -26.37 -22.49
N ASN A 49 11.80 -25.95 -22.54
CA ASN A 49 11.13 -25.50 -23.76
C ASN A 49 11.24 -23.99 -24.00
N ILE A 50 11.82 -23.26 -23.06
CA ILE A 50 12.08 -21.82 -23.15
C ILE A 50 13.51 -21.56 -23.65
N SER A 51 14.18 -22.54 -24.24
CA SER A 51 15.40 -22.22 -24.98
C SER A 51 15.03 -21.27 -26.13
N LEU A 52 15.00 -19.98 -25.78
CA LEU A 52 14.85 -18.88 -26.75
C LEU A 52 15.94 -18.94 -27.85
N LEU A 53 16.85 -19.93 -27.75
CA LEU A 53 18.08 -19.95 -28.48
C LEU A 53 18.52 -21.39 -28.76
N PRO A 54 18.97 -21.70 -29.96
CA PRO A 54 19.62 -23.00 -30.28
C PRO A 54 20.84 -23.21 -29.38
N GLU A 55 21.05 -24.42 -28.92
CA GLU A 55 22.28 -24.82 -28.24
C GLU A 55 23.47 -24.50 -29.16
N GLY A 56 24.48 -23.79 -28.61
CA GLY A 56 25.71 -23.45 -29.36
C GLY A 56 25.77 -22.01 -29.91
N SER A 57 24.72 -21.16 -29.75
CA SER A 57 24.78 -19.77 -30.22
C SER A 57 25.69 -18.90 -29.35
N SER A 58 26.57 -18.10 -29.98
CA SER A 58 27.42 -17.12 -29.32
C SER A 58 26.60 -16.07 -28.58
N PHE A 59 27.14 -15.47 -27.49
CA PHE A 59 26.51 -14.41 -26.74
C PHE A 59 26.07 -13.24 -27.64
N GLY A 60 26.90 -12.86 -28.64
CA GLY A 60 26.56 -11.81 -29.59
C GLY A 60 25.36 -12.15 -30.48
N GLU A 61 25.25 -13.42 -30.93
CA GLU A 61 24.10 -13.88 -31.71
C GLU A 61 22.80 -13.87 -30.88
N ARG A 62 22.92 -14.16 -29.59
CA ARG A 62 21.81 -14.10 -28.64
C ARG A 62 21.26 -12.68 -28.52
N ILE A 63 22.15 -11.70 -28.30
CA ILE A 63 21.79 -10.31 -28.26
C ILE A 63 21.14 -9.84 -29.56
N LYS A 64 21.75 -10.15 -30.70
CA LYS A 64 21.24 -9.78 -32.03
C LYS A 64 19.85 -10.35 -32.28
N LYS A 65 19.60 -11.60 -31.90
CA LYS A 65 18.32 -12.27 -32.07
C LYS A 65 17.26 -11.67 -31.13
N ALA A 66 17.62 -11.40 -29.87
CA ALA A 66 16.74 -10.70 -28.91
C ALA A 66 16.39 -9.30 -29.41
N TRP A 67 17.36 -8.55 -29.92
CA TRP A 67 17.17 -7.22 -30.48
C TRP A 67 16.26 -7.23 -31.72
N ASN A 68 16.49 -8.17 -32.65
CA ASN A 68 15.62 -8.31 -33.82
C ASN A 68 14.19 -8.68 -33.43
N LYS A 69 14.02 -9.56 -32.44
CA LYS A 69 12.70 -9.91 -31.89
C LYS A 69 12.03 -8.70 -31.20
N PHE A 70 12.80 -7.90 -30.49
CA PHE A 70 12.30 -6.67 -29.89
C PHE A 70 11.83 -5.69 -30.96
N ARG A 71 12.63 -5.45 -31.98
CA ARG A 71 12.29 -4.54 -33.10
C ARG A 71 11.11 -5.03 -33.97
N SER A 72 10.83 -6.32 -33.98
CA SER A 72 9.70 -6.88 -34.75
C SER A 72 8.37 -6.82 -34.00
N GLN A 73 8.34 -6.26 -32.80
CA GLN A 73 7.10 -6.03 -32.06
C GLN A 73 6.25 -4.92 -32.69
N SER A 74 4.97 -4.89 -32.33
CA SER A 74 4.10 -3.80 -32.78
C SER A 74 4.58 -2.43 -32.26
N PRO A 75 4.29 -1.33 -32.99
CA PRO A 75 4.69 0.01 -32.53
C PRO A 75 4.19 0.33 -31.12
N LEU A 76 3.00 -0.13 -30.76
CA LEU A 76 2.43 0.04 -29.42
C LEU A 76 3.24 -0.68 -28.35
N GLN A 77 3.63 -1.93 -28.61
CA GLN A 77 4.46 -2.70 -27.67
C GLN A 77 5.86 -2.09 -27.51
N LEU A 78 6.48 -1.65 -28.61
CA LEU A 78 7.77 -0.94 -28.57
C LEU A 78 7.68 0.32 -27.74
N PHE A 79 6.66 1.15 -27.98
CA PHE A 79 6.40 2.37 -27.20
C PHE A 79 6.24 2.04 -25.71
N THR A 80 5.42 1.04 -25.39
CA THR A 80 5.19 0.57 -24.01
C THR A 80 6.49 0.20 -23.31
N TRP A 81 7.34 -0.60 -23.96
CA TRP A 81 8.64 -1.00 -23.42
C TRP A 81 9.59 0.19 -23.24
N VAL A 82 9.66 1.08 -24.23
CA VAL A 82 10.53 2.26 -24.16
C VAL A 82 10.11 3.17 -23.00
N VAL A 83 8.82 3.42 -22.82
CA VAL A 83 8.32 4.24 -21.71
C VAL A 83 8.65 3.61 -20.35
N ILE A 84 8.38 2.31 -20.19
CA ILE A 84 8.69 1.59 -18.94
C ILE A 84 10.18 1.67 -18.64
N LEU A 85 11.04 1.32 -19.59
CA LEU A 85 12.48 1.28 -19.38
C LEU A 85 13.05 2.67 -19.14
N PHE A 86 12.61 3.68 -19.90
CA PHE A 86 13.09 5.05 -19.74
C PHE A 86 12.76 5.60 -18.35
N ILE A 87 11.49 5.52 -17.92
CA ILE A 87 11.06 6.02 -16.62
C ILE A 87 11.73 5.23 -15.49
N PHE A 88 11.80 3.89 -15.62
CA PHE A 88 12.43 3.06 -14.60
C PHE A 88 13.91 3.39 -14.41
N VAL A 89 14.68 3.46 -15.51
CA VAL A 89 16.11 3.79 -15.47
C VAL A 89 16.31 5.21 -14.94
N PHE A 90 15.51 6.17 -15.41
CA PHE A 90 15.58 7.56 -14.93
C PHE A 90 15.42 7.64 -13.41
N TYR A 91 14.44 6.96 -12.83
CA TYR A 91 14.24 6.97 -11.36
C TYR A 91 15.15 6.00 -10.59
N CYS A 92 15.99 5.22 -11.26
CA CYS A 92 17.09 4.51 -10.61
C CYS A 92 18.31 5.40 -10.30
N ILE A 93 18.48 6.53 -11.01
CA ILE A 93 19.63 7.45 -10.85
C ILE A 93 19.61 8.20 -9.52
N PRO A 94 18.49 8.81 -9.06
CA PRO A 94 18.48 9.58 -7.83
C PRO A 94 18.85 8.75 -6.59
N LYS A 95 19.57 9.34 -5.65
CA LYS A 95 19.88 8.72 -4.35
C LYS A 95 18.63 8.53 -3.50
N SER A 96 17.73 9.52 -3.49
CA SER A 96 16.44 9.45 -2.80
C SER A 96 15.35 8.85 -3.72
N LYS A 97 14.81 7.71 -3.35
CA LYS A 97 13.79 6.98 -4.13
C LYS A 97 12.47 6.93 -3.37
N ARG A 98 11.35 7.11 -4.08
CA ARG A 98 10.00 6.96 -3.54
C ARG A 98 9.16 6.11 -4.51
N SER A 99 8.31 5.25 -3.96
CA SER A 99 7.44 4.36 -4.75
C SER A 99 6.53 5.12 -5.71
N VAL A 100 6.06 6.29 -5.32
CA VAL A 100 5.16 7.13 -6.13
C VAL A 100 5.77 7.59 -7.47
N TYR A 101 7.09 7.61 -7.60
CA TYR A 101 7.74 8.02 -8.85
C TYR A 101 7.57 6.98 -9.96
N LEU A 102 7.25 5.75 -9.62
CA LEU A 102 7.01 4.68 -10.58
C LEU A 102 5.54 4.57 -11.02
N LEU A 103 4.63 5.35 -10.45
CA LEU A 103 3.22 5.34 -10.85
C LEU A 103 2.98 5.54 -12.35
N PRO A 104 3.73 6.42 -13.07
CA PRO A 104 3.51 6.59 -14.50
C PRO A 104 3.75 5.35 -15.36
N ILE A 105 4.52 4.35 -14.90
CA ILE A 105 4.75 3.12 -15.67
C ILE A 105 3.63 2.09 -15.50
N TYR A 106 2.76 2.23 -14.49
CA TYR A 106 1.74 1.23 -14.18
C TYR A 106 0.74 0.99 -15.31
N PRO A 107 0.19 1.99 -16.01
CA PRO A 107 -0.71 1.75 -17.14
C PRO A 107 -0.04 0.91 -18.24
N PHE A 108 1.22 1.18 -18.52
CA PHE A 108 1.99 0.46 -19.54
C PHE A 108 2.30 -0.99 -19.12
N MET A 109 2.65 -1.19 -17.86
CA MET A 109 2.81 -2.55 -17.32
C MET A 109 1.51 -3.33 -17.33
N ALA A 110 0.36 -2.68 -17.05
CA ALA A 110 -0.95 -3.32 -17.11
C ALA A 110 -1.23 -3.93 -18.50
N VAL A 111 -0.88 -3.21 -19.56
CA VAL A 111 -1.03 -3.72 -20.94
C VAL A 111 -0.19 -4.97 -21.14
N LEU A 112 1.10 -4.95 -20.76
CA LEU A 112 1.98 -6.11 -20.92
C LEU A 112 1.52 -7.32 -20.10
N ILE A 113 1.05 -7.08 -18.87
CA ILE A 113 0.51 -8.13 -18.01
C ILE A 113 -0.76 -8.72 -18.62
N ALA A 114 -1.67 -7.88 -19.12
CA ALA A 114 -2.90 -8.34 -19.75
C ALA A 114 -2.61 -9.20 -21.00
N GLU A 115 -1.71 -8.78 -21.88
CA GLU A 115 -1.27 -9.56 -23.04
C GLU A 115 -0.68 -10.92 -22.63
N TYR A 116 0.15 -10.92 -21.58
CA TYR A 116 0.75 -12.16 -21.07
C TYR A 116 -0.31 -13.10 -20.48
N LEU A 117 -1.26 -12.59 -19.69
CA LEU A 117 -2.35 -13.39 -19.11
C LEU A 117 -3.25 -13.99 -20.21
N LEU A 118 -3.57 -13.22 -21.25
CA LEU A 118 -4.32 -13.71 -22.41
C LEU A 118 -3.58 -14.81 -23.16
N ALA A 119 -2.27 -14.67 -23.33
CA ALA A 119 -1.44 -15.73 -23.93
C ALA A 119 -1.40 -17.01 -23.06
N LEU A 120 -1.42 -16.88 -21.73
CA LEU A 120 -1.55 -18.02 -20.81
C LEU A 120 -2.93 -18.70 -20.92
N VAL A 121 -4.01 -17.93 -21.07
CA VAL A 121 -5.36 -18.48 -21.29
C VAL A 121 -5.41 -19.36 -22.52
N GLN A 122 -4.83 -18.89 -23.63
CA GLN A 122 -4.77 -19.67 -24.89
C GLN A 122 -4.02 -21.01 -24.73
N ARG A 123 -3.06 -21.06 -23.80
CA ARG A 123 -2.30 -22.28 -23.50
C ARG A 123 -2.99 -23.21 -22.52
N GLY A 124 -4.18 -22.85 -21.99
CA GLY A 124 -4.91 -23.64 -21.01
C GLY A 124 -4.13 -23.87 -19.72
N ALA A 125 -3.36 -22.88 -19.27
CA ALA A 125 -2.40 -23.02 -18.18
C ALA A 125 -3.06 -23.35 -16.83
N LYS A 126 -2.51 -24.34 -16.11
CA LYS A 126 -2.93 -24.73 -14.73
C LYS A 126 -2.80 -23.58 -13.72
N VAL A 127 -2.03 -22.53 -14.06
CA VAL A 127 -1.80 -21.36 -13.23
C VAL A 127 -3.10 -20.73 -12.74
N PHE A 128 -4.12 -20.65 -13.60
CA PHE A 128 -5.41 -20.06 -13.23
C PHE A 128 -6.14 -20.86 -12.16
N LYS A 129 -6.05 -22.20 -12.19
CA LYS A 129 -6.65 -23.04 -11.14
C LYS A 129 -5.97 -22.81 -9.79
N ILE A 130 -4.63 -22.79 -9.77
CA ILE A 130 -3.85 -22.56 -8.55
C ILE A 130 -4.14 -21.15 -8.01
N SER A 131 -4.10 -20.13 -8.87
CA SER A 131 -4.40 -18.76 -8.48
C SER A 131 -5.83 -18.61 -7.96
N ALA A 132 -6.81 -19.27 -8.60
CA ALA A 132 -8.20 -19.24 -8.16
C ALA A 132 -8.38 -19.84 -6.74
N TYR A 133 -7.70 -20.94 -6.42
CA TYR A 133 -7.69 -21.47 -5.05
C TYR A 133 -7.07 -20.49 -4.07
N ILE A 134 -5.94 -19.88 -4.41
CA ILE A 134 -5.25 -18.91 -3.54
C ILE A 134 -6.16 -17.71 -3.26
N PHE A 135 -6.75 -17.09 -4.29
CA PHE A 135 -7.58 -15.90 -4.09
C PHE A 135 -8.91 -16.22 -3.39
N ALA A 136 -9.51 -17.37 -3.69
CA ALA A 136 -10.69 -17.84 -2.93
C ALA A 136 -10.36 -18.04 -1.46
N SER A 137 -9.23 -18.68 -1.15
CA SER A 137 -8.77 -18.89 0.22
C SER A 137 -8.47 -17.57 0.94
N LEU A 138 -7.83 -16.60 0.26
CA LEU A 138 -7.56 -15.27 0.83
C LEU A 138 -8.87 -14.52 1.13
N ALA A 139 -9.86 -14.58 0.24
CA ALA A 139 -11.15 -13.94 0.43
C ALA A 139 -11.90 -14.52 1.63
N LEU A 140 -11.91 -15.84 1.77
CA LEU A 140 -12.52 -16.52 2.92
C LEU A 140 -11.73 -16.27 4.21
N LEU A 141 -10.41 -16.28 4.15
CA LEU A 141 -9.54 -15.99 5.29
C LEU A 141 -9.77 -14.56 5.82
N LEU A 142 -9.85 -13.56 4.94
CA LEU A 142 -10.18 -12.19 5.33
C LEU A 142 -11.51 -12.14 6.10
N THR A 143 -12.52 -12.84 5.60
CA THR A 143 -13.84 -12.89 6.23
C THR A 143 -13.79 -13.57 7.60
N ILE A 144 -13.11 -14.71 7.71
CA ILE A 144 -12.95 -15.44 8.97
C ILE A 144 -12.18 -14.59 9.98
N THR A 145 -11.08 -13.97 9.56
CA THR A 145 -10.29 -13.10 10.43
C THR A 145 -11.14 -11.94 10.94
N PHE A 146 -11.91 -11.29 10.08
CA PHE A 146 -12.81 -10.23 10.49
C PHE A 146 -13.88 -10.71 11.49
N ALA A 147 -14.49 -11.87 11.25
CA ALA A 147 -15.47 -12.44 12.16
C ALA A 147 -14.85 -12.76 13.54
N VAL A 148 -13.63 -13.32 13.56
CA VAL A 148 -12.88 -13.60 14.81
C VAL A 148 -12.59 -12.33 15.58
N VAL A 149 -12.16 -11.26 14.89
CA VAL A 149 -11.94 -9.94 15.50
C VAL A 149 -13.24 -9.37 16.04
N ARG A 150 -14.30 -9.40 15.24
CA ARG A 150 -15.63 -8.85 15.61
C ARG A 150 -16.25 -9.53 16.82
N LEU A 151 -15.95 -10.79 17.03
CA LEU A 151 -16.38 -11.57 18.19
C LEU A 151 -15.50 -11.38 19.44
N GLY A 152 -14.45 -10.54 19.38
CA GLY A 152 -13.53 -10.32 20.49
C GLY A 152 -12.73 -11.55 20.89
N LEU A 153 -12.49 -12.49 19.96
CA LEU A 153 -11.84 -13.76 20.26
C LEU A 153 -10.30 -13.63 20.30
N ILE A 154 -9.75 -12.47 19.97
CA ILE A 154 -8.30 -12.23 20.00
C ILE A 154 -7.97 -11.43 21.27
N PRO A 155 -7.32 -12.04 22.27
CA PRO A 155 -6.96 -11.32 23.49
C PRO A 155 -5.81 -10.33 23.23
N ASP A 156 -5.83 -9.19 23.92
CA ASP A 156 -4.80 -8.13 23.80
C ASP A 156 -3.39 -8.63 24.10
N SER A 157 -3.27 -9.66 24.93
CA SER A 157 -1.99 -10.29 25.29
C SER A 157 -1.22 -10.86 24.09
N VAL A 158 -1.87 -11.16 22.97
CA VAL A 158 -1.24 -11.64 21.72
C VAL A 158 -0.24 -10.60 21.17
N TRP A 159 -0.49 -9.31 21.41
CA TRP A 159 0.34 -8.22 20.88
C TRP A 159 1.58 -7.92 21.73
N GLY A 160 1.71 -8.56 22.90
CA GLY A 160 2.84 -8.41 23.80
C GLY A 160 3.00 -6.99 24.34
N THR A 161 4.23 -6.63 24.73
CA THR A 161 4.59 -5.32 25.30
C THR A 161 5.50 -4.50 24.38
N GLY A 162 5.59 -4.85 23.11
CA GLY A 162 6.46 -4.20 22.14
C GLY A 162 6.03 -2.77 21.80
N LYS A 163 6.93 -2.01 21.17
CA LYS A 163 6.72 -0.61 20.77
C LYS A 163 5.40 -0.34 20.02
N HIS A 164 4.91 -1.32 19.27
CA HIS A 164 3.70 -1.21 18.46
C HIS A 164 2.50 -1.96 19.07
N ALA A 165 2.63 -2.50 20.29
CA ALA A 165 1.53 -3.24 20.92
C ALA A 165 0.27 -2.39 21.09
N MET A 166 0.43 -1.18 21.62
CA MET A 166 -0.69 -0.24 21.81
C MET A 166 -1.38 0.14 20.49
N GLU A 167 -0.60 0.35 19.41
CA GLU A 167 -1.18 0.63 18.09
C GLU A 167 -1.97 -0.56 17.56
N ASN A 168 -1.45 -1.78 17.72
CA ASN A 168 -2.11 -3.00 17.25
C ASN A 168 -3.40 -3.26 18.03
N VAL A 169 -3.39 -3.09 19.34
CA VAL A 169 -4.61 -3.15 20.17
C VAL A 169 -5.63 -2.10 19.70
N GLY A 170 -5.18 -0.87 19.45
CA GLY A 170 -6.05 0.19 18.91
C GLY A 170 -6.70 -0.18 17.57
N PHE A 171 -5.96 -0.83 16.65
CA PHE A 171 -6.50 -1.30 15.38
C PHE A 171 -7.54 -2.41 15.57
N MET A 172 -7.27 -3.36 16.46
CA MET A 172 -8.19 -4.45 16.76
C MET A 172 -9.48 -3.93 17.36
N ASN A 173 -9.39 -3.07 18.37
CA ASN A 173 -10.55 -2.44 19.01
C ASN A 173 -11.39 -1.63 18.02
N ALA A 174 -10.74 -0.93 17.07
CA ALA A 174 -11.46 -0.17 16.05
C ALA A 174 -12.21 -1.10 15.07
N LEU A 175 -11.62 -2.24 14.69
CA LEU A 175 -12.28 -3.22 13.83
C LEU A 175 -13.39 -3.99 14.58
N GLU A 176 -13.17 -4.32 15.85
CA GLU A 176 -14.17 -4.95 16.71
C GLU A 176 -15.42 -4.08 16.87
N ASN A 177 -15.24 -2.77 17.08
CA ASN A 177 -16.31 -1.83 17.34
C ASN A 177 -16.74 -1.01 16.10
N VAL A 178 -16.31 -1.42 14.89
CA VAL A 178 -16.70 -0.71 13.67
C VAL A 178 -18.21 -0.68 13.51
N ASP A 179 -18.76 0.51 13.29
CA ASP A 179 -20.18 0.66 12.95
C ASP A 179 -20.41 0.18 11.51
N LEU A 180 -21.18 -0.90 11.37
CA LEU A 180 -21.53 -1.51 10.09
C LEU A 180 -22.88 -1.02 9.63
N SER A 181 -22.91 0.13 8.94
CA SER A 181 -24.07 0.56 8.17
C SER A 181 -24.41 -0.47 7.07
N PHE A 182 -25.62 -0.41 6.52
CA PHE A 182 -26.04 -1.33 5.47
C PHE A 182 -25.04 -1.40 4.28
N SER A 183 -24.51 -0.24 3.86
CA SER A 183 -23.49 -0.20 2.79
C SER A 183 -22.20 -0.92 3.17
N LYS A 184 -21.72 -0.76 4.40
CA LYS A 184 -20.52 -1.47 4.89
C LYS A 184 -20.77 -2.98 5.00
N TRP A 185 -21.95 -3.42 5.42
CA TRP A 185 -22.30 -4.83 5.40
C TRP A 185 -22.23 -5.43 4.01
N LEU A 186 -22.72 -4.72 2.97
CA LEU A 186 -22.59 -5.17 1.59
C LEU A 186 -21.12 -5.32 1.19
N LEU A 187 -20.27 -4.36 1.58
CA LEU A 187 -18.84 -4.41 1.27
C LEU A 187 -18.13 -5.60 1.98
N VAL A 188 -18.47 -5.86 3.24
CA VAL A 188 -17.91 -7.01 3.98
C VAL A 188 -18.37 -8.35 3.39
N ALA A 189 -19.55 -8.40 2.79
CA ALA A 189 -20.09 -9.61 2.16
C ALA A 189 -19.43 -9.93 0.79
N LEU A 190 -18.80 -8.96 0.13
CA LEU A 190 -18.20 -9.18 -1.19
C LEU A 190 -17.09 -10.26 -1.20
N PRO A 191 -16.09 -10.28 -0.31
CA PRO A 191 -15.04 -11.28 -0.32
C PRO A 191 -15.58 -12.72 -0.17
N PRO A 192 -16.41 -13.08 0.84
CA PRO A 192 -16.89 -14.44 0.97
C PRO A 192 -17.76 -14.88 -0.22
N ILE A 193 -18.60 -14.00 -0.75
CA ILE A 193 -19.39 -14.30 -1.96
C ILE A 193 -18.48 -14.60 -3.14
N ALA A 194 -17.48 -13.74 -3.39
CA ALA A 194 -16.53 -13.95 -4.48
C ALA A 194 -15.72 -15.23 -4.29
N GLY A 195 -15.26 -15.52 -3.06
CA GLY A 195 -14.53 -16.74 -2.73
C GLY A 195 -15.37 -18.01 -2.98
N VAL A 196 -16.62 -18.03 -2.52
CA VAL A 196 -17.54 -19.16 -2.75
C VAL A 196 -17.84 -19.32 -4.24
N CYS A 197 -18.16 -18.24 -4.96
CA CYS A 197 -18.37 -18.28 -6.41
C CYS A 197 -17.16 -18.87 -7.15
N MET A 198 -15.95 -18.51 -6.74
CA MET A 198 -14.70 -19.03 -7.30
C MET A 198 -14.55 -20.52 -7.04
N LEU A 199 -14.83 -21.01 -5.82
CA LEU A 199 -14.79 -22.43 -5.50
C LEU A 199 -15.84 -23.24 -6.30
N ILE A 200 -17.03 -22.68 -6.51
CA ILE A 200 -18.05 -23.28 -7.37
C ILE A 200 -17.57 -23.36 -8.83
N ALA A 201 -16.94 -22.31 -9.34
CA ALA A 201 -16.37 -22.30 -10.70
C ALA A 201 -15.29 -23.38 -10.86
N LEU A 202 -14.42 -23.54 -9.85
CA LEU A 202 -13.41 -24.59 -9.83
C LEU A 202 -14.02 -26.00 -9.79
N ALA A 203 -15.05 -26.21 -8.96
CA ALA A 203 -15.77 -27.48 -8.87
C ALA A 203 -16.46 -27.85 -10.20
N LYS A 204 -17.01 -26.86 -10.89
CA LYS A 204 -17.60 -27.01 -12.23
C LYS A 204 -16.59 -27.13 -13.36
N LYS A 205 -15.29 -27.18 -13.05
CA LYS A 205 -14.19 -27.27 -14.01
C LYS A 205 -14.21 -26.15 -15.07
N ALA A 206 -14.49 -24.91 -14.65
CA ALA A 206 -14.52 -23.76 -15.51
C ALA A 206 -13.22 -23.64 -16.32
N ASP A 207 -13.32 -23.09 -17.52
CA ASP A 207 -12.18 -22.88 -18.42
C ASP A 207 -11.23 -21.76 -17.90
N SER A 208 -10.02 -21.72 -18.47
CA SER A 208 -9.00 -20.77 -18.03
C SER A 208 -9.43 -19.31 -18.16
N ARG A 209 -10.26 -18.98 -19.16
CA ARG A 209 -10.75 -17.62 -19.39
C ARG A 209 -11.76 -17.20 -18.30
N SER A 210 -12.70 -18.08 -17.99
CA SER A 210 -13.68 -17.86 -16.92
C SER A 210 -12.98 -17.74 -15.56
N LEU A 211 -11.96 -18.56 -15.30
CA LEU A 211 -11.17 -18.46 -14.08
C LEU A 211 -10.38 -17.15 -14.01
N LEU A 212 -9.81 -16.66 -15.12
CA LEU A 212 -9.12 -15.36 -15.13
C LEU A 212 -10.08 -14.21 -14.76
N TYR A 213 -11.27 -14.17 -15.35
CA TYR A 213 -12.27 -13.16 -15.02
C TYR A 213 -12.76 -13.29 -13.57
N GLY A 214 -12.95 -14.53 -13.11
CA GLY A 214 -13.28 -14.79 -11.70
C GLY A 214 -12.19 -14.30 -10.74
N ILE A 215 -10.89 -14.54 -11.06
CA ILE A 215 -9.76 -14.00 -10.28
C ILE A 215 -9.79 -12.49 -10.24
N ALA A 216 -9.97 -11.84 -11.40
CA ALA A 216 -10.06 -10.37 -11.46
C ALA A 216 -11.23 -9.84 -10.63
N GLY A 217 -12.40 -10.47 -10.72
CA GLY A 217 -13.57 -10.12 -9.91
C GLY A 217 -13.35 -10.33 -8.41
N CYS A 218 -12.72 -11.44 -8.02
CA CYS A 218 -12.38 -11.73 -6.63
C CYS A 218 -11.39 -10.68 -6.07
N ILE A 219 -10.37 -10.33 -6.84
CA ILE A 219 -9.42 -9.26 -6.48
C ILE A 219 -10.13 -7.92 -6.30
N LEU A 220 -11.02 -7.57 -7.23
CA LEU A 220 -11.81 -6.34 -7.13
C LEU A 220 -12.67 -6.32 -5.87
N CYS A 221 -13.37 -7.42 -5.56
CA CYS A 221 -14.16 -7.55 -4.34
C CYS A 221 -13.31 -7.41 -3.08
N LEU A 222 -12.11 -8.00 -3.06
CA LEU A 222 -11.16 -7.83 -1.96
C LEU A 222 -10.74 -6.37 -1.79
N PHE A 223 -10.32 -5.69 -2.86
CA PHE A 223 -9.90 -4.29 -2.77
C PHE A 223 -11.03 -3.37 -2.36
N VAL A 224 -12.21 -3.51 -2.95
CA VAL A 224 -13.38 -2.68 -2.60
C VAL A 224 -13.78 -2.88 -1.14
N SER A 225 -13.70 -4.09 -0.62
CA SER A 225 -13.95 -4.37 0.80
C SER A 225 -12.86 -3.79 1.70
N LEU A 226 -11.59 -3.97 1.34
CA LEU A 226 -10.45 -3.45 2.09
C LEU A 226 -10.50 -1.91 2.16
N ASP A 227 -10.68 -1.24 1.03
CA ASP A 227 -10.68 0.23 0.95
C ASP A 227 -11.97 0.85 1.52
N GLY A 228 -13.09 0.14 1.45
CA GLY A 228 -14.38 0.65 1.90
C GLY A 228 -14.66 0.46 3.39
N VAL A 229 -14.05 -0.53 4.03
CA VAL A 229 -14.33 -0.84 5.44
C VAL A 229 -13.05 -0.96 6.28
N TYR A 230 -12.14 -1.87 5.91
CA TYR A 230 -11.02 -2.22 6.80
C TYR A 230 -10.00 -1.11 6.90
N GLN A 231 -9.53 -0.61 5.77
CA GLN A 231 -8.48 0.41 5.74
C GLN A 231 -8.92 1.75 6.36
N PRO A 232 -10.11 2.31 6.06
CA PRO A 232 -10.59 3.51 6.74
C PRO A 232 -10.73 3.33 8.24
N THR A 233 -11.18 2.16 8.70
CA THR A 233 -11.32 1.86 10.13
C THR A 233 -9.98 1.87 10.83
N VAL A 234 -8.98 1.17 10.27
CA VAL A 234 -7.61 1.14 10.83
C VAL A 234 -6.95 2.51 10.76
N LEU A 235 -7.09 3.23 9.64
CA LEU A 235 -6.48 4.56 9.49
C LEU A 235 -7.12 5.60 10.41
N SER A 236 -8.39 5.46 10.76
CA SER A 236 -9.05 6.36 11.71
C SER A 236 -8.38 6.36 13.09
N THR A 237 -7.76 5.26 13.50
CA THR A 237 -7.03 5.18 14.79
C THR A 237 -5.72 5.98 14.78
N LYS A 238 -5.17 6.26 13.60
CA LYS A 238 -3.96 7.08 13.43
C LYS A 238 -4.27 8.55 13.17
N SER A 239 -5.56 8.90 13.08
CA SER A 239 -5.98 10.26 12.82
C SER A 239 -5.96 11.08 14.11
N ASP A 240 -5.38 12.27 14.05
CA ASP A 240 -5.40 13.24 15.14
C ASP A 240 -6.78 13.85 15.38
N LYS A 241 -7.80 13.46 14.60
CA LYS A 241 -9.15 13.97 14.72
C LYS A 241 -9.74 13.70 16.11
N ARG A 242 -9.62 12.47 16.62
CA ARG A 242 -10.10 12.12 17.97
C ARG A 242 -9.39 12.93 19.05
N LEU A 243 -8.07 13.10 18.92
CA LEU A 243 -7.29 13.94 19.83
C LEU A 243 -7.77 15.40 19.77
N ALA A 244 -8.02 15.93 18.58
CA ALA A 244 -8.54 17.28 18.42
C ALA A 244 -9.95 17.44 19.02
N GLU A 245 -10.84 16.47 18.84
CA GLU A 245 -12.17 16.45 19.45
C GLU A 245 -12.07 16.43 20.98
N GLU A 246 -11.21 15.58 21.55
CA GLU A 246 -10.95 15.52 22.99
C GLU A 246 -10.39 16.84 23.53
N VAL A 247 -9.37 17.38 22.89
CA VAL A 247 -8.79 18.68 23.24
C VAL A 247 -9.83 19.78 23.20
N ASN A 248 -10.73 19.77 22.22
CA ASN A 248 -11.79 20.76 22.08
C ASN A 248 -12.79 20.70 23.24
N THR A 249 -13.02 19.56 23.87
CA THR A 249 -13.88 19.44 25.05
C THR A 249 -13.27 20.12 26.27
N TYR A 250 -11.96 20.12 26.41
CA TYR A 250 -11.24 20.77 27.50
C TYR A 250 -11.06 22.28 27.28
N VAL A 251 -10.73 22.67 26.06
CA VAL A 251 -10.35 24.07 25.76
C VAL A 251 -11.58 24.93 25.48
N GLN A 252 -12.66 24.36 24.91
CA GLN A 252 -13.85 25.09 24.47
C GLN A 252 -13.49 26.38 23.70
N ASP A 253 -13.77 27.54 24.24
CA ASP A 253 -13.44 28.86 23.66
C ASP A 253 -12.12 29.45 24.18
N GLY A 254 -11.38 28.69 24.99
CA GLY A 254 -10.11 29.13 25.57
C GLY A 254 -8.97 29.24 24.52
N VAL A 255 -7.94 29.99 24.89
CA VAL A 255 -6.75 30.15 24.06
C VAL A 255 -5.89 28.91 24.18
N MET A 256 -5.46 28.37 23.03
CA MET A 256 -4.62 27.19 22.97
C MET A 256 -3.29 27.49 22.27
N TYR A 257 -2.23 26.95 22.84
CA TYR A 257 -0.87 27.03 22.33
C TYR A 257 -0.30 25.66 22.09
N SER A 258 0.64 25.52 21.15
CA SER A 258 1.42 24.33 20.92
C SER A 258 2.90 24.61 21.19
N TYR A 259 3.52 23.80 22.04
CA TYR A 259 4.96 23.82 22.18
C TYR A 259 5.58 22.89 21.14
N THR A 260 6.14 23.50 20.09
CA THR A 260 6.66 22.76 18.93
C THR A 260 8.18 22.74 18.96
N THR A 261 8.73 21.60 18.56
CA THR A 261 10.18 21.42 18.34
C THR A 261 10.44 21.10 16.87
N ARG A 262 11.71 20.93 16.47
CA ARG A 262 12.05 20.48 15.11
C ARG A 262 11.42 19.13 14.73
N LEU A 263 11.21 18.25 15.72
CA LEU A 263 10.71 16.87 15.51
C LEU A 263 9.21 16.73 15.76
N ILE A 264 8.63 17.62 16.57
CA ILE A 264 7.26 17.52 17.03
C ILE A 264 6.48 18.73 16.55
N ARG A 265 5.44 18.46 15.76
CA ARG A 265 4.54 19.44 15.17
C ARG A 265 3.11 18.93 15.28
N PHE A 266 2.18 19.78 15.63
CA PHE A 266 0.77 19.46 15.80
C PHE A 266 -0.09 19.95 14.62
N TYR A 267 0.44 19.93 13.40
CA TYR A 267 -0.25 20.45 12.23
C TYR A 267 -1.58 19.76 11.95
N CYS A 268 -1.62 18.42 12.05
CA CYS A 268 -2.84 17.66 11.81
C CYS A 268 -3.90 17.97 12.88
N THR A 269 -3.50 18.01 14.15
CA THR A 269 -4.39 18.36 15.26
C THR A 269 -4.94 19.78 15.08
N ASN A 270 -4.07 20.75 14.72
CA ASN A 270 -4.48 22.14 14.50
C ASN A 270 -5.42 22.28 13.29
N TYR A 271 -5.22 21.51 12.24
CA TYR A 271 -6.16 21.45 11.11
C TYR A 271 -7.59 21.07 11.57
N TYR A 272 -7.74 20.02 12.39
CA TYR A 272 -9.04 19.63 12.94
C TYR A 272 -9.61 20.61 13.97
N LEU A 273 -8.77 21.47 14.54
CA LEU A 273 -9.17 22.56 15.44
C LEU A 273 -9.43 23.88 14.70
N ASN A 274 -9.51 23.87 13.36
CA ASN A 274 -9.73 25.06 12.53
C ASN A 274 -8.70 26.17 12.76
N ASP A 275 -7.41 25.79 12.85
CA ASP A 275 -6.26 26.70 13.06
C ASP A 275 -6.35 27.58 14.32
N ARG A 276 -7.05 27.13 15.36
CA ARG A 276 -7.15 27.87 16.64
C ARG A 276 -5.90 27.76 17.51
N MET A 277 -5.05 26.78 17.25
CA MET A 277 -3.83 26.56 18.04
C MET A 277 -2.70 27.46 17.55
N ARG A 278 -2.16 28.28 18.45
CA ARG A 278 -1.03 29.17 18.18
C ARG A 278 0.27 28.56 18.67
N ASN A 279 1.40 28.96 18.11
CA ASN A 279 2.69 28.55 18.64
C ASN A 279 2.93 29.23 20.00
N PHE A 280 3.41 28.44 20.96
CA PHE A 280 3.84 28.96 22.25
C PHE A 280 5.08 29.81 22.07
N THR A 281 5.05 31.01 22.64
CA THR A 281 6.21 31.92 22.73
C THR A 281 6.37 32.36 24.19
N PRO A 282 7.61 32.38 24.72
CA PRO A 282 7.83 32.86 26.07
C PRO A 282 7.35 34.31 26.26
N GLY A 283 6.80 34.63 27.43
CA GLY A 283 6.30 35.98 27.74
C GLY A 283 4.83 36.19 27.47
N LEU A 284 4.07 35.14 27.16
CA LEU A 284 2.61 35.22 27.07
C LEU A 284 2.00 35.58 28.44
N SER A 285 1.09 36.51 28.44
CA SER A 285 0.30 36.92 29.63
C SER A 285 -1.10 36.31 29.56
N GLY A 286 -1.63 35.87 30.69
CA GLY A 286 -2.97 35.32 30.81
C GLY A 286 -2.99 33.79 31.00
N THR A 287 -4.19 33.26 31.14
CA THR A 287 -4.43 31.81 31.26
C THR A 287 -4.74 31.17 29.93
N GLY A 288 -4.23 29.97 29.68
CA GLY A 288 -4.48 29.23 28.44
C GLY A 288 -4.05 27.79 28.59
N TYR A 289 -4.20 27.03 27.52
CA TYR A 289 -3.82 25.63 27.45
C TYR A 289 -2.62 25.48 26.55
N VAL A 290 -1.64 24.64 26.95
CA VAL A 290 -0.48 24.31 26.13
C VAL A 290 -0.48 22.84 25.79
N MET A 291 -0.46 22.55 24.51
CA MET A 291 -0.34 21.18 24.02
C MET A 291 1.15 20.78 23.96
N LEU A 292 1.49 19.71 24.66
CA LEU A 292 2.83 19.17 24.78
C LEU A 292 2.83 17.72 24.33
N SER A 293 3.92 17.24 23.78
CA SER A 293 4.15 15.80 23.68
C SER A 293 4.75 15.27 24.99
N GLU A 294 4.53 14.00 25.26
CA GLU A 294 5.11 13.33 26.43
C GLU A 294 6.64 13.48 26.48
N ARG A 295 7.28 13.50 25.32
CA ARG A 295 8.75 13.66 25.19
C ARG A 295 9.24 15.08 25.52
N THR A 296 8.43 16.08 25.34
CA THR A 296 8.81 17.48 25.55
C THR A 296 8.24 18.06 26.86
N LYS A 297 7.43 17.28 27.58
CA LYS A 297 6.76 17.69 28.81
C LYS A 297 7.79 18.03 29.90
N GLU A 298 8.78 17.16 30.14
CA GLU A 298 9.78 17.39 31.18
C GLU A 298 10.67 18.60 30.87
N ASP A 299 11.07 18.77 29.63
CA ASP A 299 11.88 19.92 29.21
C ASP A 299 11.10 21.22 29.35
N PHE A 300 9.82 21.23 28.94
CA PHE A 300 8.95 22.38 29.10
C PHE A 300 8.74 22.74 30.56
N LEU A 301 8.46 21.77 31.42
CA LEU A 301 8.26 22.03 32.84
C LEU A 301 9.55 22.54 33.53
N LYS A 302 10.73 22.02 33.18
CA LYS A 302 12.00 22.52 33.71
C LYS A 302 12.27 23.99 33.33
N GLU A 303 11.85 24.40 32.15
CA GLU A 303 12.14 25.73 31.63
C GLU A 303 11.08 26.77 32.03
N TYR A 304 9.84 26.33 32.20
CA TYR A 304 8.69 27.24 32.34
C TYR A 304 7.81 26.99 33.58
N SER A 305 8.08 26.00 34.45
CA SER A 305 7.22 25.71 35.63
C SER A 305 7.09 26.85 36.61
N ASP A 306 8.08 27.75 36.67
CA ASP A 306 8.07 28.91 37.56
C ASP A 306 7.36 30.13 36.96
N LYS A 307 6.99 30.06 35.68
CA LYS A 307 6.41 31.17 34.91
C LYS A 307 4.97 30.96 34.49
N TYR A 308 4.53 29.70 34.41
CA TYR A 308 3.19 29.33 33.91
C TYR A 308 2.54 28.22 34.73
#